data_c8cceb8bce422aa6ba7d381e0258fc84
#
_entry.id   c8cceb8bce422aa6ba7d381e0258fc84
#
_cell.length_a   1.000
_cell.length_b   1.000
_cell.length_c   1.000
_cell.angle_alpha   90.00
_cell.angle_beta   90.00
_cell.angle_gamma   90.00
#
_symmetry.space_group_name_H-M   'P 1'
#
loop_
_entity.id
_entity.type
_entity.pdbx_description
1 polymer ?
#
loop_
_entity_poly.entity_id
_entity_poly.type
_entity_poly.pdbx_seq_one_letter_code
_entity_poly.pdbx_strand_id
1 'polypeptide(L)'
;MMKLNKPIEILSTFFKTPLLGILLILLTVSLLNMPILVTLWRHSFDDGTYSHAYLIPIISLYLFYILQKAGKLVYRENLSVSATVLFVFSCLALFITSNAQISLGYWCSLIAVLVSSINMLYKLNLHIVFPSIFLIFIMPVWGMLTNVLQDISVSVVTYFMSFTGVPTYVEGNFVTIPAGVFEIADGCSGLRYMIVSLAISSLFSFLY
;
A
#
# COMPACT_ATOMS: atom_id res chain seq x y z
N MET A 1 42.20 8.26 -31.16
CA MET A 1 40.72 8.21 -31.12
C MET A 1 40.32 7.34 -29.91
N MET A 2 40.06 7.98 -28.81
CA MET A 2 39.75 7.30 -27.51
C MET A 2 38.28 6.95 -27.49
N LYS A 3 37.95 5.67 -27.26
CA LYS A 3 36.60 5.12 -27.25
C LYS A 3 35.75 5.78 -26.15
N LEU A 4 34.91 6.73 -26.50
CA LEU A 4 33.92 7.37 -25.62
C LEU A 4 32.63 6.56 -25.48
N ASN A 5 32.61 5.27 -25.88
CA ASN A 5 31.41 4.43 -25.91
C ASN A 5 31.14 3.60 -24.65
N LYS A 6 32.06 3.57 -23.67
CA LYS A 6 31.87 2.76 -22.47
C LYS A 6 30.67 3.18 -21.57
N PRO A 7 30.40 4.47 -21.30
CA PRO A 7 29.30 4.83 -20.42
C PRO A 7 27.92 4.52 -21.03
N ILE A 8 27.79 4.63 -22.35
CA ILE A 8 26.52 4.34 -23.07
C ILE A 8 26.24 2.83 -23.09
N GLU A 9 27.27 2.01 -23.28
CA GLU A 9 27.13 0.54 -23.20
C GLU A 9 26.80 0.05 -21.78
N ILE A 10 27.38 0.64 -20.75
CA ILE A 10 27.06 0.33 -19.36
C ILE A 10 25.61 0.74 -19.07
N LEU A 11 25.17 1.94 -19.49
CA LEU A 11 23.78 2.37 -19.32
C LEU A 11 22.80 1.45 -20.06
N SER A 12 23.12 1.05 -21.29
CA SER A 12 22.28 0.12 -22.06
C SER A 12 22.23 -1.28 -21.46
N THR A 13 23.30 -1.73 -20.80
CA THR A 13 23.33 -3.03 -20.10
C THR A 13 22.57 -2.96 -18.79
N PHE A 14 22.61 -1.82 -18.09
CA PHE A 14 21.81 -1.56 -16.89
C PHE A 14 20.32 -1.55 -17.22
N PHE A 15 19.89 -0.91 -18.31
CA PHE A 15 18.48 -0.94 -18.75
C PHE A 15 18.02 -2.29 -19.32
N LYS A 16 18.92 -3.27 -19.49
CA LYS A 16 18.56 -4.64 -19.90
C LYS A 16 17.89 -5.47 -18.81
N THR A 17 18.00 -5.08 -17.55
CA THR A 17 17.33 -5.78 -16.45
C THR A 17 16.02 -5.07 -16.10
N PRO A 18 14.85 -5.68 -16.41
CA PRO A 18 13.55 -5.04 -16.16
C PRO A 18 13.35 -4.63 -14.71
N LEU A 19 13.86 -5.39 -13.76
CA LEU A 19 13.76 -5.08 -12.32
C LEU A 19 14.40 -3.74 -11.97
N LEU A 20 15.48 -3.35 -12.64
CA LEU A 20 16.14 -2.08 -12.38
C LEU A 20 15.25 -0.87 -12.71
N GLY A 21 14.49 -0.96 -13.82
CA GLY A 21 13.52 0.09 -14.17
C GLY A 21 12.47 0.26 -13.09
N ILE A 22 11.95 -0.83 -12.55
CA ILE A 22 10.98 -0.81 -11.44
C ILE A 22 11.61 -0.21 -10.17
N LEU A 23 12.83 -0.63 -9.82
CA LEU A 23 13.55 -0.07 -8.67
C LEU A 23 13.76 1.45 -8.81
N LEU A 24 14.12 1.93 -10.01
CA LEU A 24 14.28 3.36 -10.28
C LEU A 24 12.95 4.12 -10.14
N ILE A 25 11.84 3.57 -10.64
CA ILE A 25 10.51 4.18 -10.46
C ILE A 25 10.17 4.26 -8.97
N LEU A 26 10.28 3.16 -8.25
CA LEU A 26 9.98 3.11 -6.81
C LEU A 26 10.86 4.09 -6.04
N LEU A 27 12.17 4.14 -6.34
CA LEU A 27 13.09 5.07 -5.71
C LEU A 27 12.73 6.53 -6.01
N THR A 28 12.44 6.87 -7.26
CA THR A 28 12.08 8.23 -7.67
C THR A 28 10.80 8.69 -6.99
N VAL A 29 9.75 7.87 -7.02
CA VAL A 29 8.47 8.18 -6.36
C VAL A 29 8.67 8.31 -4.85
N SER A 30 9.47 7.44 -4.24
CA SER A 30 9.79 7.51 -2.79
C SER A 30 10.56 8.78 -2.43
N LEU A 31 11.56 9.18 -3.21
CA LEU A 31 12.34 10.39 -2.96
C LEU A 31 11.48 11.66 -3.10
N LEU A 32 10.62 11.71 -4.11
CA LEU A 32 9.72 12.86 -4.31
C LEU A 32 8.68 13.02 -3.19
N ASN A 33 8.34 11.93 -2.51
CA ASN A 33 7.36 11.89 -1.42
C ASN A 33 8.00 11.59 -0.04
N MET A 34 9.31 11.80 0.09
CA MET A 34 10.09 11.44 1.28
C MET A 34 9.52 11.99 2.61
N PRO A 35 9.09 13.26 2.72
CA PRO A 35 8.54 13.78 3.97
C PRO A 35 7.32 12.99 4.47
N ILE A 36 6.43 12.60 3.56
CA ILE A 36 5.22 11.85 3.87
C ILE A 36 5.55 10.41 4.21
N LEU A 37 6.50 9.79 3.50
CA LEU A 37 6.97 8.44 3.81
C LEU A 37 7.66 8.37 5.18
N VAL A 38 8.42 9.38 5.57
CA VAL A 38 9.02 9.46 6.91
C VAL A 38 7.95 9.57 7.98
N THR A 39 6.89 10.36 7.74
CA THR A 39 5.76 10.46 8.68
C THR A 39 5.05 9.11 8.80
N LEU A 40 4.76 8.45 7.68
CA LEU A 40 4.17 7.11 7.66
C LEU A 40 5.02 6.10 8.44
N TRP A 41 6.34 6.14 8.23
CA TRP A 41 7.29 5.28 8.92
C TRP A 41 7.25 5.45 10.44
N ARG A 42 7.24 6.70 10.92
CA ARG A 42 7.15 7.01 12.36
C ARG A 42 5.84 6.50 12.95
N HIS A 43 4.70 6.80 12.32
CA HIS A 43 3.40 6.31 12.80
C HIS A 43 3.31 4.78 12.83
N SER A 44 3.92 4.09 11.88
CA SER A 44 3.96 2.62 11.88
C SER A 44 4.65 2.02 13.10
N PHE A 45 5.65 2.72 13.65
CA PHE A 45 6.33 2.30 14.87
C PHE A 45 5.55 2.63 16.15
N ASP A 46 4.99 3.84 16.22
CA ASP A 46 4.39 4.34 17.44
C ASP A 46 3.05 3.64 17.75
N ASP A 47 2.19 3.46 16.74
CA ASP A 47 0.84 2.90 16.94
C ASP A 47 0.79 1.37 16.85
N GLY A 48 1.84 0.73 16.31
CA GLY A 48 1.90 -0.73 16.14
C GLY A 48 0.88 -1.30 15.13
N THR A 49 -0.10 -0.53 14.66
CA THR A 49 -1.15 -0.97 13.73
C THR A 49 -0.57 -1.41 12.39
N TYR A 50 0.45 -0.71 11.91
CA TYR A 50 1.13 -0.99 10.64
C TYR A 50 2.49 -1.68 10.81
N SER A 51 2.70 -2.45 11.87
CA SER A 51 3.98 -3.15 12.12
C SER A 51 4.40 -4.11 10.98
N HIS A 52 3.44 -4.60 10.19
CA HIS A 52 3.68 -5.40 8.99
C HIS A 52 4.20 -4.58 7.79
N ALA A 53 4.13 -3.25 7.86
CA ALA A 53 4.47 -2.34 6.76
C ALA A 53 5.91 -2.55 6.24
N TYR A 54 6.83 -3.00 7.08
CA TYR A 54 8.23 -3.26 6.67
C TYR A 54 8.36 -4.42 5.70
N LEU A 55 7.51 -5.44 5.82
CA LEU A 55 7.57 -6.64 4.99
C LEU A 55 6.96 -6.39 3.60
N ILE A 56 5.97 -5.51 3.50
CA ILE A 56 5.22 -5.29 2.26
C ILE A 56 6.11 -4.82 1.09
N PRO A 57 7.02 -3.82 1.23
CA PRO A 57 7.91 -3.43 0.14
C PRO A 57 8.86 -4.55 -0.27
N ILE A 58 9.36 -5.31 0.71
CA ILE A 58 10.27 -6.45 0.46
C ILE A 58 9.54 -7.52 -0.34
N ILE A 59 8.31 -7.86 0.05
CA ILE A 59 7.47 -8.82 -0.67
C ILE A 59 7.15 -8.30 -2.07
N SER A 60 6.77 -7.04 -2.22
CA SER A 60 6.49 -6.43 -3.51
C SER A 60 7.70 -6.53 -4.46
N LEU A 61 8.90 -6.17 -3.98
CA LEU A 61 10.14 -6.30 -4.76
C LEU A 61 10.45 -7.76 -5.11
N TYR A 62 10.23 -8.69 -4.18
CA TYR A 62 10.41 -10.12 -4.43
C TYR A 62 9.43 -10.64 -5.49
N LEU A 63 8.19 -10.18 -5.50
CA LEU A 63 7.22 -10.52 -6.54
C LEU A 63 7.66 -10.00 -7.91
N PHE A 64 8.18 -8.79 -8.02
CA PHE A 64 8.76 -8.29 -9.27
C PHE A 64 9.96 -9.11 -9.72
N TYR A 65 10.80 -9.55 -8.79
CA TYR A 65 11.93 -10.45 -9.11
C TYR A 65 11.45 -11.78 -9.67
N ILE A 66 10.43 -12.41 -9.07
CA ILE A 66 9.83 -13.65 -9.59
C ILE A 66 9.28 -13.45 -11.00
N LEU A 67 8.56 -12.33 -11.23
CA LEU A 67 8.00 -12.01 -12.55
C LEU A 67 9.09 -11.79 -13.60
N GLN A 68 10.22 -11.19 -13.23
CA GLN A 68 11.36 -11.08 -14.11
C GLN A 68 11.93 -12.45 -14.45
N LYS A 69 12.13 -13.31 -13.44
CA LYS A 69 12.67 -14.68 -13.64
C LYS A 69 11.72 -15.53 -14.49
N ALA A 70 10.41 -15.31 -14.39
CA ALA A 70 9.40 -15.97 -15.20
C ALA A 70 9.26 -15.38 -16.62
N GLY A 71 10.06 -14.36 -17.00
CA GLY A 71 9.99 -13.70 -18.29
C GLY A 71 8.69 -12.91 -18.55
N LYS A 72 7.90 -12.65 -17.49
CA LYS A 72 6.63 -11.91 -17.60
C LYS A 72 6.80 -10.40 -17.63
N LEU A 73 8.00 -9.88 -17.26
CA LEU A 73 8.35 -8.47 -17.35
C LEU A 73 8.90 -8.16 -18.73
N VAL A 74 8.02 -7.69 -19.61
CA VAL A 74 8.37 -7.34 -20.99
C VAL A 74 8.30 -5.84 -21.18
N TYR A 75 9.41 -5.24 -21.61
CA TYR A 75 9.43 -3.82 -21.96
C TYR A 75 8.46 -3.53 -23.11
N ARG A 76 7.89 -2.33 -23.05
CA ARG A 76 7.06 -1.82 -24.13
C ARG A 76 7.99 -1.19 -25.20
N GLU A 77 7.85 -1.61 -26.44
CA GLU A 77 8.65 -1.10 -27.56
C GLU A 77 8.28 0.34 -27.95
N ASN A 78 6.97 0.65 -27.85
CA ASN A 78 6.44 1.97 -28.18
C ASN A 78 5.66 2.55 -27.02
N LEU A 79 5.82 3.87 -26.79
CA LEU A 79 5.01 4.60 -25.82
C LEU A 79 3.53 4.56 -26.26
N SER A 80 2.70 4.05 -25.37
CA SER A 80 1.25 4.04 -25.58
C SER A 80 0.65 5.39 -25.16
N VAL A 81 -0.11 6.00 -26.03
CA VAL A 81 -0.83 7.25 -25.75
C VAL A 81 -1.72 7.08 -24.50
N SER A 82 -2.41 5.96 -24.39
CA SER A 82 -3.26 5.67 -23.22
C SER A 82 -2.47 5.59 -21.92
N ALA A 83 -1.26 4.98 -21.94
CA ALA A 83 -0.39 4.91 -20.75
C ALA A 83 0.11 6.30 -20.35
N THR A 84 0.47 7.14 -21.32
CA THR A 84 0.92 8.52 -21.07
C THR A 84 -0.21 9.37 -20.51
N VAL A 85 -1.41 9.30 -21.09
CA VAL A 85 -2.60 10.01 -20.57
C VAL A 85 -2.91 9.58 -19.14
N LEU A 86 -2.89 8.26 -18.85
CA LEU A 86 -3.13 7.74 -17.50
C LEU A 86 -2.08 8.26 -16.51
N PHE A 87 -0.81 8.30 -16.91
CA PHE A 87 0.27 8.83 -16.08
C PHE A 87 0.09 10.31 -15.75
N VAL A 88 -0.17 11.14 -16.78
CA VAL A 88 -0.41 12.58 -16.61
C VAL A 88 -1.61 12.83 -15.70
N PHE A 89 -2.72 12.09 -15.93
CA PHE A 89 -3.90 12.19 -15.08
C PHE A 89 -3.62 11.79 -13.62
N SER A 90 -2.86 10.73 -13.41
CA SER A 90 -2.46 10.29 -12.06
C SER A 90 -1.57 11.32 -11.36
N CYS A 91 -0.64 11.96 -12.08
CA CYS A 91 0.20 13.03 -11.55
C CYS A 91 -0.63 14.29 -11.20
N LEU A 92 -1.60 14.65 -12.04
CA LEU A 92 -2.52 15.75 -11.75
C LEU A 92 -3.38 15.45 -10.52
N ALA A 93 -3.90 14.23 -10.41
CA ALA A 93 -4.66 13.79 -9.25
C ALA A 93 -3.81 13.84 -7.97
N LEU A 94 -2.55 13.40 -8.02
CA LEU A 94 -1.62 13.49 -6.90
C LEU A 94 -1.36 14.95 -6.50
N PHE A 95 -1.14 15.83 -7.48
CA PHE A 95 -0.93 17.25 -7.22
C PHE A 95 -2.16 17.91 -6.59
N ILE A 96 -3.36 17.64 -7.10
CA ILE A 96 -4.61 18.20 -6.57
C ILE A 96 -4.86 17.69 -5.15
N THR A 97 -4.76 16.38 -4.92
CA THR A 97 -5.04 15.77 -3.61
C THR A 97 -4.01 16.16 -2.55
N SER A 98 -2.75 16.36 -2.95
CA SER A 98 -1.70 16.87 -2.09
C SER A 98 -1.97 18.31 -1.64
N ASN A 99 -2.35 19.20 -2.57
CA ASN A 99 -2.68 20.59 -2.24
C ASN A 99 -4.00 20.74 -1.47
N ALA A 100 -4.99 19.89 -1.78
CA ALA A 100 -6.27 19.86 -1.07
C ALA A 100 -6.19 19.17 0.29
N GLN A 101 -5.03 18.59 0.65
CA GLN A 101 -4.81 17.85 1.91
C GLN A 101 -5.80 16.69 2.13
N ILE A 102 -6.28 16.08 1.04
CA ILE A 102 -7.18 14.93 1.08
C ILE A 102 -6.32 13.66 1.20
N SER A 103 -6.12 13.16 2.43
CA SER A 103 -5.21 12.05 2.72
C SER A 103 -5.53 10.78 1.92
N LEU A 104 -6.80 10.36 1.89
CA LEU A 104 -7.22 9.19 1.11
C LEU A 104 -6.92 9.36 -0.38
N GLY A 105 -7.31 10.51 -0.94
CA GLY A 105 -7.07 10.83 -2.35
C GLY A 105 -5.58 10.83 -2.69
N TYR A 106 -4.75 11.35 -1.80
CA TYR A 106 -3.30 11.34 -1.94
C TYR A 106 -2.74 9.90 -2.05
N TRP A 107 -3.11 9.01 -1.13
CA TRP A 107 -2.61 7.64 -1.15
C TRP A 107 -3.08 6.85 -2.38
N CYS A 108 -4.34 6.99 -2.75
CA CYS A 108 -4.85 6.38 -3.98
C CYS A 108 -4.14 6.91 -5.24
N SER A 109 -3.92 8.23 -5.30
CA SER A 109 -3.20 8.87 -6.42
C SER A 109 -1.74 8.43 -6.49
N LEU A 110 -1.08 8.24 -5.34
CA LEU A 110 0.30 7.77 -5.28
C LEU A 110 0.44 6.35 -5.88
N ILE A 111 -0.49 5.45 -5.54
CA ILE A 111 -0.53 4.11 -6.14
C ILE A 111 -0.81 4.22 -7.65
N ALA A 112 -1.73 5.09 -8.04
CA ALA A 112 -2.05 5.30 -9.46
C ALA A 112 -0.83 5.81 -10.25
N VAL A 113 -0.01 6.70 -9.66
CA VAL A 113 1.26 7.15 -10.25
C VAL A 113 2.25 6.00 -10.38
N LEU A 114 2.39 5.15 -9.37
CA LEU A 114 3.26 3.98 -9.41
C LEU A 114 2.83 3.00 -10.52
N VAL A 115 1.55 2.63 -10.55
CA VAL A 115 1.01 1.70 -11.55
C VAL A 115 1.11 2.27 -12.96
N SER A 116 0.79 3.55 -13.14
CA SER A 116 0.87 4.21 -14.46
C SER A 116 2.30 4.37 -14.96
N SER A 117 3.26 4.68 -14.06
CA SER A 117 4.70 4.73 -14.38
C SER A 117 5.20 3.37 -14.86
N ILE A 118 4.80 2.29 -14.18
CA ILE A 118 5.15 0.93 -14.60
C ILE A 118 4.49 0.60 -15.93
N ASN A 119 3.23 1.01 -16.15
CA ASN A 119 2.53 0.82 -17.42
C ASN A 119 3.16 1.57 -18.60
N MET A 120 3.85 2.68 -18.36
CA MET A 120 4.62 3.36 -19.41
C MET A 120 5.80 2.53 -19.90
N LEU A 121 6.49 1.85 -19.00
CA LEU A 121 7.71 1.09 -19.33
C LEU A 121 7.41 -0.37 -19.72
N TYR A 122 6.39 -0.97 -19.15
CA TYR A 122 6.07 -2.40 -19.34
C TYR A 122 4.67 -2.59 -19.93
N LYS A 123 4.49 -3.71 -20.65
CA LYS A 123 3.14 -4.13 -21.07
C LYS A 123 2.34 -4.51 -19.83
N LEU A 124 1.27 -3.76 -19.55
CA LEU A 124 0.43 -4.00 -18.38
C LEU A 124 -0.21 -5.39 -18.47
N ASN A 125 0.02 -6.19 -17.45
CA ASN A 125 -0.66 -7.44 -17.20
C ASN A 125 -1.08 -7.45 -15.71
N LEU A 126 -2.14 -8.16 -15.37
CA LEU A 126 -2.61 -8.28 -13.99
C LEU A 126 -1.49 -8.72 -13.04
N HIS A 127 -0.60 -9.59 -13.50
CA HIS A 127 0.56 -10.03 -12.74
C HIS A 127 1.56 -8.91 -12.40
N ILE A 128 1.70 -7.88 -13.25
CA ILE A 128 2.62 -6.76 -13.03
C ILE A 128 1.96 -5.70 -12.15
N VAL A 129 0.65 -5.55 -12.25
CA VAL A 129 -0.14 -4.59 -11.47
C VAL A 129 -0.20 -5.00 -9.99
N PHE A 130 -0.36 -6.28 -9.72
CA PHE A 130 -0.53 -6.80 -8.36
C PHE A 130 0.58 -6.38 -7.39
N PRO A 131 1.89 -6.56 -7.67
CA PRO A 131 2.94 -6.14 -6.74
C PRO A 131 2.91 -4.63 -6.41
N SER A 132 2.47 -3.79 -7.37
CA SER A 132 2.33 -2.35 -7.15
C SER A 132 1.13 -2.02 -6.28
N ILE A 133 -0.03 -2.65 -6.53
CA ILE A 133 -1.23 -2.48 -5.71
C ILE A 133 -1.02 -3.07 -4.32
N PHE A 134 -0.22 -4.11 -4.18
CA PHE A 134 0.10 -4.72 -2.89
C PHE A 134 0.68 -3.72 -1.89
N LEU A 135 1.31 -2.64 -2.36
CA LEU A 135 1.76 -1.54 -1.51
C LEU A 135 0.63 -0.78 -0.80
N ILE A 136 -0.64 -0.99 -1.17
CA ILE A 136 -1.79 -0.39 -0.46
C ILE A 136 -1.85 -0.83 1.01
N PHE A 137 -1.30 -2.01 1.34
CA PHE A 137 -1.26 -2.52 2.71
C PHE A 137 -0.32 -1.76 3.64
N ILE A 138 0.57 -0.90 3.10
CA ILE A 138 1.39 0.04 3.91
C ILE A 138 0.61 1.32 4.20
N MET A 139 -0.29 1.69 3.30
CA MET A 139 -0.89 3.02 3.30
C MET A 139 -1.99 3.14 4.36
N PRO A 140 -2.11 4.31 5.02
CA PRO A 140 -3.08 4.52 6.10
C PRO A 140 -4.52 4.69 5.62
N VAL A 141 -4.85 4.20 4.42
CA VAL A 141 -6.22 4.19 3.88
C VAL A 141 -7.17 3.34 4.72
N TRP A 142 -6.63 2.34 5.41
CA TRP A 142 -7.40 1.40 6.23
C TRP A 142 -7.92 2.01 7.53
N GLY A 143 -7.31 3.11 8.01
CA GLY A 143 -7.73 3.82 9.22
C GLY A 143 -9.18 4.30 9.15
N MET A 144 -9.75 4.48 7.96
CA MET A 144 -11.18 4.81 7.80
C MET A 144 -12.12 3.72 8.34
N LEU A 145 -11.63 2.49 8.42
CA LEU A 145 -12.42 1.35 8.91
C LEU A 145 -12.37 1.22 10.44
N THR A 146 -11.52 1.98 11.13
CA THR A 146 -11.34 1.89 12.58
C THR A 146 -12.66 2.06 13.31
N ASN A 147 -13.41 3.13 13.04
CA ASN A 147 -14.68 3.41 13.71
C ASN A 147 -15.71 2.30 13.44
N VAL A 148 -15.83 1.85 12.20
CA VAL A 148 -16.75 0.77 11.83
C VAL A 148 -16.40 -0.53 12.56
N LEU A 149 -15.12 -0.85 12.64
CA LEU A 149 -14.65 -2.05 13.33
C LEU A 149 -14.78 -1.93 14.84
N GLN A 150 -14.63 -0.73 15.42
CA GLN A 150 -14.92 -0.47 16.83
C GLN A 150 -16.40 -0.69 17.15
N ASP A 151 -17.31 -0.14 16.34
CA ASP A 151 -18.76 -0.32 16.51
C ASP A 151 -19.14 -1.79 16.46
N ILE A 152 -18.54 -2.56 15.53
CA ILE A 152 -18.74 -4.01 15.47
C ILE A 152 -18.21 -4.68 16.73
N SER A 153 -17.02 -4.29 17.21
CA SER A 153 -16.42 -4.86 18.42
C SER A 153 -17.27 -4.58 19.66
N VAL A 154 -17.78 -3.35 19.81
CA VAL A 154 -18.71 -2.98 20.88
C VAL A 154 -19.96 -3.83 20.82
N SER A 155 -20.55 -3.98 19.63
CA SER A 155 -21.77 -4.77 19.42
C SER A 155 -21.57 -6.24 19.78
N VAL A 156 -20.44 -6.81 19.36
CA VAL A 156 -20.06 -8.22 19.66
C VAL A 156 -19.84 -8.42 21.15
N VAL A 157 -19.08 -7.53 21.80
CA VAL A 157 -18.84 -7.59 23.24
C VAL A 157 -20.17 -7.50 24.01
N THR A 158 -21.01 -6.54 23.67
CA THR A 158 -22.33 -6.35 24.31
C THR A 158 -23.23 -7.57 24.12
N TYR A 159 -23.21 -8.15 22.91
CA TYR A 159 -23.95 -9.38 22.63
C TYR A 159 -23.50 -10.54 23.52
N PHE A 160 -22.20 -10.78 23.66
CA PHE A 160 -21.70 -11.82 24.53
C PHE A 160 -21.96 -11.53 26.02
N MET A 161 -21.87 -10.26 26.42
CA MET A 161 -22.16 -9.88 27.81
C MET A 161 -23.64 -10.15 28.17
N SER A 162 -24.57 -10.08 27.22
CA SER A 162 -25.99 -10.38 27.47
C SER A 162 -26.24 -11.81 27.94
N PHE A 163 -25.36 -12.75 27.61
CA PHE A 163 -25.44 -14.15 28.08
C PHE A 163 -24.92 -14.35 29.50
N THR A 164 -24.14 -13.39 30.01
CA THR A 164 -23.53 -13.51 31.35
C THR A 164 -24.45 -13.04 32.48
N GLY A 165 -25.58 -12.38 32.14
CA GLY A 165 -26.45 -11.75 33.11
C GLY A 165 -25.87 -10.50 33.79
N VAL A 166 -24.70 -10.04 33.39
CA VAL A 166 -24.08 -8.81 33.88
C VAL A 166 -24.72 -7.61 33.21
N PRO A 167 -25.29 -6.65 33.97
CA PRO A 167 -25.86 -5.46 33.38
C PRO A 167 -24.78 -4.66 32.70
N THR A 168 -24.96 -4.36 31.41
CA THR A 168 -24.03 -3.60 30.59
C THR A 168 -24.72 -2.37 30.03
N TYR A 169 -24.06 -1.21 30.12
CA TYR A 169 -24.48 0.02 29.50
C TYR A 169 -23.41 0.47 28.50
N VAL A 170 -23.84 0.86 27.30
CA VAL A 170 -22.93 1.21 26.21
C VAL A 170 -23.14 2.68 25.83
N GLU A 171 -22.06 3.44 25.78
CA GLU A 171 -22.06 4.83 25.31
C GLU A 171 -20.86 5.02 24.37
N GLY A 172 -21.15 5.08 23.06
CA GLY A 172 -20.09 5.09 22.03
C GLY A 172 -19.16 3.87 22.15
N ASN A 173 -17.87 4.11 22.35
CA ASN A 173 -16.85 3.07 22.50
C ASN A 173 -16.66 2.60 23.95
N PHE A 174 -17.44 3.14 24.89
CA PHE A 174 -17.35 2.78 26.31
C PHE A 174 -18.40 1.74 26.68
N VAL A 175 -17.97 0.68 27.33
CA VAL A 175 -18.81 -0.37 27.88
C VAL A 175 -18.71 -0.30 29.40
N THR A 176 -19.80 0.08 30.06
CA THR A 176 -19.89 0.18 31.52
C THR A 176 -20.52 -1.10 32.07
N ILE A 177 -19.85 -1.71 33.02
CA ILE A 177 -20.33 -2.84 33.81
C ILE A 177 -20.16 -2.53 35.29
N PRO A 178 -20.78 -3.29 36.22
CA PRO A 178 -20.65 -3.00 37.66
C PRO A 178 -19.20 -2.99 38.18
N ALA A 179 -18.28 -3.66 37.48
CA ALA A 179 -16.85 -3.70 37.85
C ALA A 179 -16.06 -2.47 37.37
N GLY A 180 -16.61 -1.65 36.44
CA GLY A 180 -15.96 -0.46 35.91
C GLY A 180 -16.37 -0.10 34.50
N VAL A 181 -15.72 0.94 33.97
CA VAL A 181 -15.91 1.43 32.59
C VAL A 181 -14.71 0.97 31.76
N PHE A 182 -14.98 0.34 30.62
CA PHE A 182 -13.98 -0.17 29.70
C PHE A 182 -14.13 0.55 28.36
N GLU A 183 -13.05 1.10 27.85
CA GLU A 183 -12.99 1.70 26.54
C GLU A 183 -12.51 0.65 25.52
N ILE A 184 -13.25 0.51 24.42
CA ILE A 184 -12.78 -0.21 23.23
C ILE A 184 -11.96 0.77 22.40
N ALA A 185 -10.66 0.86 22.71
CA ALA A 185 -9.71 1.74 22.05
C ALA A 185 -9.50 1.35 20.58
N ASP A 186 -8.94 2.28 19.78
CA ASP A 186 -8.64 2.07 18.35
C ASP A 186 -7.84 0.79 18.08
N GLY A 187 -6.87 0.48 18.95
CA GLY A 187 -6.06 -0.74 18.87
C GLY A 187 -6.86 -2.04 19.07
N CYS A 188 -8.03 -1.96 19.72
CA CYS A 188 -8.92 -3.10 19.96
C CYS A 188 -9.94 -3.31 18.83
N SER A 189 -9.94 -2.49 17.79
CA SER A 189 -10.84 -2.61 16.62
C SER A 189 -10.58 -3.86 15.77
N GLY A 190 -9.44 -4.54 15.93
CA GLY A 190 -9.04 -5.67 15.10
C GLY A 190 -8.52 -5.28 13.72
N LEU A 191 -8.38 -3.98 13.41
CA LEU A 191 -7.93 -3.46 12.11
C LEU A 191 -6.60 -4.07 11.67
N ARG A 192 -5.63 -4.17 12.59
CA ARG A 192 -4.33 -4.78 12.33
C ARG A 192 -4.43 -6.20 11.79
N TYR A 193 -5.22 -7.04 12.45
CA TYR A 193 -5.39 -8.44 12.06
C TYR A 193 -6.12 -8.57 10.72
N MET A 194 -7.09 -7.69 10.48
CA MET A 194 -7.80 -7.63 9.20
C MET A 194 -6.85 -7.30 8.05
N ILE A 195 -6.03 -6.26 8.18
CA ILE A 195 -5.07 -5.85 7.14
C ILE A 195 -4.07 -6.98 6.84
N VAL A 196 -3.49 -7.58 7.89
CA VAL A 196 -2.53 -8.69 7.74
C VAL A 196 -3.19 -9.90 7.08
N SER A 197 -4.40 -10.26 7.48
CA SER A 197 -5.14 -11.38 6.88
C SER A 197 -5.44 -11.14 5.40
N LEU A 198 -5.86 -9.93 5.02
CA LEU A 198 -6.09 -9.54 3.64
C LEU A 198 -4.80 -9.55 2.82
N ALA A 199 -3.69 -9.06 3.39
CA ALA A 199 -2.39 -9.09 2.73
C ALA A 199 -1.93 -10.52 2.46
N ILE A 200 -2.00 -11.42 3.44
CA ILE A 200 -1.61 -12.82 3.30
C ILE A 200 -2.53 -13.54 2.31
N SER A 201 -3.84 -13.34 2.41
CA SER A 201 -4.82 -13.98 1.52
C SER A 201 -4.66 -13.54 0.07
N SER A 202 -4.43 -12.24 -0.16
CA SER A 202 -4.19 -11.71 -1.51
C SER A 202 -2.87 -12.22 -2.08
N LEU A 203 -1.82 -12.30 -1.27
CA LEU A 203 -0.53 -12.87 -1.67
C LEU A 203 -0.66 -14.35 -2.03
N PHE A 204 -1.36 -15.13 -1.21
CA PHE A 204 -1.61 -16.55 -1.47
C PHE A 204 -2.38 -16.73 -2.78
N SER A 205 -3.47 -15.99 -2.98
CA SER A 205 -4.28 -16.04 -4.21
C SER A 205 -3.49 -15.63 -5.47
N PHE A 206 -2.44 -14.82 -5.32
CA PHE A 206 -1.59 -14.43 -6.44
C PHE A 206 -0.55 -15.50 -6.79
N LEU A 207 -0.06 -16.24 -5.79
CA LEU A 207 0.99 -17.24 -5.98
C LEU A 207 0.45 -18.61 -6.44
N TYR A 208 -0.80 -18.94 -6.07
CA TYR A 208 -1.47 -20.22 -6.33
C TYR A 208 -2.77 -20.04 -7.12
#